data_f91d84465b7b546fe533d935990531f9
#
_entry.id   f91d84465b7b546fe533d935990531f9
#
_cell.length_a   1.000
_cell.length_b   1.000
_cell.length_c   1.000
_cell.angle_alpha   90.00
_cell.angle_beta   90.00
_cell.angle_gamma   90.00
#
_symmetry.space_group_name_H-M   'P 1'
#
loop_
_entity.id
_entity.type
_entity.pdbx_description
1 polymer ?
#
loop_
_entity_poly.entity_id
_entity_poly.type
_entity_poly.pdbx_seq_one_letter_code
_entity_poly.pdbx_strand_id
1 'polypeptide(L)'
;MQLDNLIERFQKKDRAAFEALYNMYAENLCGAINVILKDPERSQELCQDVFVKIWTKSDQYDTSKGRFFTWILNIARNAAIDELRSKSHKNQKKNLSVESLVGIYENSEDLNDKVDTIGLMSLLKGLKDKCILLIDLLYFKGYTQKEAAEELKAPVGTIKTRIRSCLSEIRKNMA
;
A
#
# COMPACT_ATOMS: atom_id res chain seq x y z
N MET A 1 7.22 -25.50 -1.58
CA MET A 1 8.09 -24.79 -2.55
C MET A 1 8.50 -23.51 -1.85
N GLN A 2 9.77 -23.26 -1.66
CA GLN A 2 10.18 -22.04 -0.99
C GLN A 2 9.85 -20.83 -1.87
N LEU A 3 9.38 -19.75 -1.28
CA LEU A 3 8.97 -18.51 -1.96
C LEU A 3 10.09 -17.96 -2.85
N ASP A 4 11.34 -18.06 -2.40
CA ASP A 4 12.51 -17.60 -3.14
C ASP A 4 12.67 -18.30 -4.51
N ASN A 5 12.48 -19.61 -4.56
CA ASN A 5 12.51 -20.39 -5.82
C ASN A 5 11.38 -19.95 -6.76
N LEU A 6 10.19 -19.68 -6.21
CA LEU A 6 9.07 -19.21 -7.00
C LEU A 6 9.34 -17.83 -7.60
N ILE A 7 9.96 -16.94 -6.84
CA ILE A 7 10.34 -15.60 -7.30
C ILE A 7 11.43 -15.67 -8.38
N GLU A 8 12.44 -16.53 -8.22
CA GLU A 8 13.48 -16.71 -9.24
C GLU A 8 12.89 -17.19 -10.57
N ARG A 9 11.97 -18.15 -10.55
CA ARG A 9 11.26 -18.64 -11.74
C ARG A 9 10.40 -17.53 -12.35
N PHE A 10 9.70 -16.77 -11.53
CA PHE A 10 8.91 -15.60 -11.96
C PHE A 10 9.79 -14.56 -12.70
N GLN A 11 10.98 -14.25 -12.18
CA GLN A 11 11.93 -13.36 -12.83
C GLN A 11 12.40 -13.89 -14.20
N LYS A 12 12.45 -15.21 -14.37
CA LYS A 12 12.72 -15.90 -15.64
C LYS A 12 11.49 -16.01 -16.55
N LYS A 13 10.40 -15.30 -16.24
CA LYS A 13 9.15 -15.28 -17.02
C LYS A 13 8.44 -16.65 -17.08
N ASP A 14 8.55 -17.43 -16.02
CA ASP A 14 7.79 -18.69 -15.87
C ASP A 14 6.33 -18.36 -15.54
N ARG A 15 5.42 -18.77 -16.43
CA ARG A 15 3.97 -18.51 -16.27
C ARG A 15 3.37 -19.22 -15.07
N ALA A 16 3.78 -20.46 -14.78
CA ALA A 16 3.27 -21.20 -13.64
C ALA A 16 3.69 -20.56 -12.31
N ALA A 17 4.91 -20.01 -12.25
CA ALA A 17 5.36 -19.24 -11.10
C ALA A 17 4.57 -17.94 -10.93
N PHE A 18 4.25 -17.26 -12.02
CA PHE A 18 3.41 -16.05 -11.99
C PHE A 18 1.99 -16.36 -11.50
N GLU A 19 1.37 -17.42 -12.01
CA GLU A 19 0.02 -17.88 -11.59
C GLU A 19 0.00 -18.20 -10.10
N ALA A 20 1.01 -18.89 -9.60
CA ALA A 20 1.12 -19.18 -8.17
C ALA A 20 1.25 -17.92 -7.31
N LEU A 21 2.05 -16.94 -7.74
CA LEU A 21 2.19 -15.64 -7.06
C LEU A 21 0.91 -14.80 -7.16
N TYR A 22 0.22 -14.87 -8.31
CA TYR A 22 -1.08 -14.22 -8.48
C TYR A 22 -2.08 -14.76 -7.46
N ASN A 23 -2.26 -16.09 -7.39
CA ASN A 23 -3.19 -16.72 -6.46
C ASN A 23 -2.84 -16.46 -4.99
N MET A 24 -1.55 -16.28 -4.68
CA MET A 24 -1.07 -15.98 -3.32
C MET A 24 -1.34 -14.54 -2.89
N TYR A 25 -1.30 -13.58 -3.82
CA TYR A 25 -1.27 -12.15 -3.47
C TYR A 25 -2.41 -11.30 -4.06
N ALA A 26 -3.24 -11.83 -4.97
CA ALA A 26 -4.26 -11.05 -5.67
C ALA A 26 -5.26 -10.42 -4.71
N GLU A 27 -5.77 -11.18 -3.76
CA GLU A 27 -6.73 -10.68 -2.77
C GLU A 27 -6.16 -9.52 -1.95
N ASN A 28 -4.93 -9.69 -1.47
CA ASN A 28 -4.25 -8.66 -0.67
C ASN A 28 -3.99 -7.38 -1.46
N LEU A 29 -3.58 -7.51 -2.73
CA LEU A 29 -3.32 -6.34 -3.58
C LEU A 29 -4.62 -5.65 -3.98
N CYS A 30 -5.66 -6.39 -4.34
CA CYS A 30 -6.98 -5.84 -4.63
C CYS A 30 -7.55 -5.12 -3.40
N GLY A 31 -7.43 -5.70 -2.20
CA GLY A 31 -7.82 -5.07 -0.95
C GLY A 31 -7.08 -3.76 -0.69
N ALA A 32 -5.76 -3.76 -0.88
CA ALA A 32 -4.95 -2.56 -0.71
C ALA A 32 -5.30 -1.44 -1.71
N ILE A 33 -5.61 -1.79 -2.96
CA ILE A 33 -6.09 -0.86 -3.98
C ILE A 33 -7.46 -0.30 -3.57
N ASN A 34 -8.37 -1.15 -3.09
CA ASN A 34 -9.73 -0.75 -2.72
C ASN A 34 -9.76 0.18 -1.50
N VAL A 35 -8.83 0.02 -0.57
CA VAL A 35 -8.65 0.98 0.55
C VAL A 35 -8.41 2.41 0.04
N ILE A 36 -7.67 2.55 -1.08
CA ILE A 36 -7.33 3.85 -1.67
C ILE A 36 -8.46 4.36 -2.58
N LEU A 37 -8.98 3.52 -3.48
CA LEU A 37 -9.97 3.93 -4.47
C LEU A 37 -11.39 4.00 -3.93
N LYS A 38 -11.74 3.13 -2.95
CA LYS A 38 -13.11 2.94 -2.42
C LYS A 38 -14.15 2.66 -3.50
N ASP A 39 -13.76 1.91 -4.50
CA ASP A 39 -14.55 1.51 -5.66
C ASP A 39 -14.14 0.07 -6.00
N PRO A 40 -14.91 -0.94 -5.56
CA PRO A 40 -14.53 -2.35 -5.71
C PRO A 40 -14.35 -2.78 -7.17
N GLU A 41 -15.25 -2.33 -8.06
CA GLU A 41 -15.19 -2.69 -9.50
C GLU A 41 -13.91 -2.14 -10.12
N ARG A 42 -13.65 -0.85 -9.92
CA ARG A 42 -12.45 -0.21 -10.43
C ARG A 42 -11.17 -0.75 -9.79
N SER A 43 -11.24 -1.13 -8.52
CA SER A 43 -10.10 -1.74 -7.83
C SER A 43 -9.73 -3.10 -8.42
N GLN A 44 -10.72 -3.87 -8.84
CA GLN A 44 -10.52 -5.17 -9.46
C GLN A 44 -9.90 -5.03 -10.85
N GLU A 45 -10.36 -4.09 -11.67
CA GLU A 45 -9.75 -3.77 -12.97
C GLU A 45 -8.30 -3.30 -12.80
N LEU A 46 -8.05 -2.35 -11.90
CA LEU A 46 -6.72 -1.84 -11.66
C LEU A 46 -5.78 -2.91 -11.09
N CYS A 47 -6.30 -3.85 -10.30
CA CYS A 47 -5.54 -4.98 -9.80
C CYS A 47 -4.99 -5.86 -10.93
N GLN A 48 -5.79 -6.13 -11.96
CA GLN A 48 -5.34 -6.86 -13.15
C GLN A 48 -4.22 -6.10 -13.87
N ASP A 49 -4.38 -4.80 -14.10
CA ASP A 49 -3.34 -3.95 -14.70
C ASP A 49 -2.05 -3.93 -13.86
N VAL A 50 -2.18 -3.94 -12.54
CA VAL A 50 -1.06 -4.02 -11.61
C VAL A 50 -0.30 -5.34 -11.78
N PHE A 51 -0.99 -6.47 -11.89
CA PHE A 51 -0.32 -7.75 -12.13
C PHE A 51 0.39 -7.82 -13.48
N VAL A 52 -0.15 -7.20 -14.53
CA VAL A 52 0.56 -7.02 -15.81
C VAL A 52 1.82 -6.18 -15.62
N LYS A 53 1.77 -5.11 -14.85
CA LYS A 53 2.95 -4.28 -14.51
C LYS A 53 3.98 -5.07 -13.70
N ILE A 54 3.54 -5.86 -12.71
CA ILE A 54 4.41 -6.73 -11.91
C ILE A 54 5.11 -7.75 -12.80
N TRP A 55 4.39 -8.39 -13.71
CA TRP A 55 4.96 -9.33 -14.68
C TRP A 55 5.99 -8.66 -15.57
N THR A 56 5.67 -7.51 -16.12
CA THR A 56 6.56 -6.76 -17.02
C THR A 56 7.86 -6.35 -16.33
N LYS A 57 7.76 -5.95 -15.06
CA LYS A 57 8.88 -5.44 -14.24
C LYS A 57 9.54 -6.50 -13.36
N SER A 58 9.31 -7.79 -13.61
CA SER A 58 9.83 -8.86 -12.75
C SER A 58 11.35 -8.85 -12.60
N ASP A 59 12.07 -8.40 -13.64
CA ASP A 59 13.52 -8.22 -13.67
C ASP A 59 14.02 -7.09 -12.76
N GLN A 60 13.15 -6.15 -12.38
CA GLN A 60 13.50 -5.02 -11.51
C GLN A 60 13.43 -5.34 -10.01
N TYR A 61 12.85 -6.50 -9.66
CA TYR A 61 12.83 -6.91 -8.27
C TYR A 61 14.21 -7.36 -7.81
N ASP A 62 14.64 -6.83 -6.68
CA ASP A 62 15.93 -7.10 -6.04
C ASP A 62 15.71 -7.47 -4.57
N THR A 63 16.03 -8.71 -4.21
CA THR A 63 15.87 -9.25 -2.86
C THR A 63 16.67 -8.48 -1.80
N SER A 64 17.77 -7.84 -2.20
CA SER A 64 18.60 -7.03 -1.29
C SER A 64 17.91 -5.73 -0.87
N LYS A 65 16.94 -5.25 -1.64
CA LYS A 65 16.22 -3.99 -1.39
C LYS A 65 14.95 -4.16 -0.55
N GLY A 66 14.48 -5.39 -0.37
CA GLY A 66 13.31 -5.67 0.45
C GLY A 66 12.53 -6.90 0.03
N ARG A 67 11.50 -7.22 0.79
CA ARG A 67 10.65 -8.39 0.55
C ARG A 67 9.80 -8.24 -0.71
N PHE A 68 9.56 -9.34 -1.40
CA PHE A 68 8.76 -9.38 -2.64
C PHE A 68 7.37 -8.75 -2.46
N PHE A 69 6.66 -9.11 -1.38
CA PHE A 69 5.35 -8.53 -1.09
C PHE A 69 5.40 -7.01 -0.97
N THR A 70 6.40 -6.44 -0.31
CA THR A 70 6.57 -4.98 -0.19
C THR A 70 6.77 -4.32 -1.56
N TRP A 71 7.51 -4.98 -2.45
CA TRP A 71 7.77 -4.47 -3.80
C TRP A 71 6.47 -4.44 -4.63
N ILE A 72 5.71 -5.56 -4.68
CA ILE A 72 4.43 -5.60 -5.43
C ILE A 72 3.38 -4.67 -4.83
N LEU A 73 3.32 -4.56 -3.51
CA LEU A 73 2.41 -3.64 -2.81
C LEU A 73 2.69 -2.18 -3.15
N ASN A 74 3.96 -1.79 -3.29
CA ASN A 74 4.33 -0.44 -3.73
C ASN A 74 3.87 -0.17 -5.18
N ILE A 75 3.94 -1.15 -6.08
CA ILE A 75 3.43 -1.02 -7.46
C ILE A 75 1.92 -0.81 -7.42
N ALA A 76 1.19 -1.61 -6.65
CA ALA A 76 -0.26 -1.53 -6.51
C ALA A 76 -0.70 -0.19 -5.91
N ARG A 77 -0.07 0.21 -4.81
CA ARG A 77 -0.34 1.49 -4.15
C ARG A 77 -0.10 2.69 -5.07
N ASN A 78 1.03 2.72 -5.76
CA ASN A 78 1.35 3.82 -6.67
C ASN A 78 0.34 3.89 -7.82
N ALA A 79 -0.07 2.75 -8.39
CA ALA A 79 -1.09 2.70 -9.41
C ALA A 79 -2.45 3.25 -8.91
N ALA A 80 -2.85 2.88 -7.69
CA ALA A 80 -4.09 3.38 -7.09
C ALA A 80 -4.03 4.90 -6.81
N ILE A 81 -2.90 5.41 -6.35
CA ILE A 81 -2.70 6.86 -6.14
C ILE A 81 -2.73 7.62 -7.46
N ASP A 82 -2.08 7.10 -8.51
CA ASP A 82 -2.08 7.72 -9.83
C ASP A 82 -3.49 7.77 -10.42
N GLU A 83 -4.27 6.69 -10.26
CA GLU A 83 -5.68 6.64 -10.65
C GLU A 83 -6.53 7.66 -9.88
N LEU A 84 -6.35 7.74 -8.56
CA LEU A 84 -7.05 8.69 -7.71
C LEU A 84 -6.74 10.14 -8.11
N ARG A 85 -5.49 10.44 -8.42
CA ARG A 85 -5.05 11.76 -8.91
C ARG A 85 -5.62 12.09 -10.28
N SER A 86 -5.66 11.13 -11.19
CA SER A 86 -6.27 11.29 -12.51
C SER A 86 -7.75 11.63 -12.41
N LYS A 87 -8.49 10.98 -11.51
CA LYS A 87 -9.91 11.27 -11.22
C LYS A 87 -10.10 12.60 -10.48
N SER A 88 -9.18 12.96 -9.58
CA SER A 88 -9.22 14.23 -8.83
C SER A 88 -9.03 15.46 -9.72
N HIS A 89 -8.28 15.35 -10.81
CA HIS A 89 -8.22 16.39 -11.84
C HIS A 89 -9.58 16.58 -12.58
N LYS A 90 -10.46 15.57 -12.51
CA LYS A 90 -11.80 15.62 -13.15
C LYS A 90 -12.94 15.99 -12.20
N ASN A 91 -12.78 15.76 -10.88
CA ASN A 91 -13.83 16.07 -9.88
C ASN A 91 -13.21 16.45 -8.52
N GLN A 92 -13.61 17.63 -8.02
CA GLN A 92 -13.18 18.20 -6.74
C GLN A 92 -13.29 17.23 -5.56
N LYS A 93 -12.20 17.17 -4.78
CA LYS A 93 -12.04 16.76 -3.37
C LYS A 93 -13.25 16.07 -2.72
N LYS A 94 -13.22 14.75 -2.63
CA LYS A 94 -13.94 14.02 -1.57
C LYS A 94 -12.94 13.68 -0.45
N ASN A 95 -13.20 14.22 0.72
CA ASN A 95 -12.43 13.98 1.95
C ASN A 95 -12.49 12.49 2.32
N LEU A 96 -11.32 11.87 2.37
CA LEU A 96 -11.12 10.53 2.90
C LEU A 96 -10.40 10.68 4.25
N SER A 97 -10.95 10.14 5.33
CA SER A 97 -10.37 10.22 6.67
C SER A 97 -9.88 8.86 7.18
N VAL A 98 -8.93 8.89 8.13
CA VAL A 98 -8.40 7.69 8.82
C VAL A 98 -9.53 6.92 9.51
N GLU A 99 -10.56 7.63 10.00
CA GLU A 99 -11.74 7.02 10.61
C GLU A 99 -12.47 6.07 9.65
N SER A 100 -12.40 6.33 8.35
CA SER A 100 -12.94 5.42 7.33
C SER A 100 -12.15 4.12 7.20
N LEU A 101 -10.84 4.13 7.50
CA LEU A 101 -10.01 2.92 7.52
C LEU A 101 -10.35 2.03 8.72
N VAL A 102 -10.50 2.63 9.90
CA VAL A 102 -10.88 1.91 11.12
C VAL A 102 -12.26 1.26 10.94
N GLY A 103 -13.25 1.98 10.42
CA GLY A 103 -14.59 1.46 10.19
C GLY A 103 -14.70 0.35 9.13
N ILE A 104 -13.79 0.32 8.13
CA ILE A 104 -13.75 -0.76 7.13
C ILE A 104 -13.19 -2.04 7.75
N TYR A 105 -12.19 -1.92 8.62
CA TYR A 105 -11.60 -3.07 9.31
C TYR A 105 -12.50 -3.64 10.42
N GLU A 106 -13.31 -2.83 11.09
CA GLU A 106 -14.26 -3.28 12.10
C GLU A 106 -15.48 -4.01 11.50
N ASN A 107 -15.85 -3.73 10.23
CA ASN A 107 -16.98 -4.34 9.55
C ASN A 107 -16.63 -5.52 8.62
N SER A 108 -15.35 -5.87 8.49
CA SER A 108 -14.92 -7.01 7.68
C SER A 108 -14.75 -8.27 8.54
N GLU A 109 -15.86 -8.87 8.94
CA GLU A 109 -15.86 -10.19 9.60
C GLU A 109 -15.31 -11.31 8.70
N ASP A 110 -15.21 -11.09 7.38
CA ASP A 110 -14.78 -12.07 6.38
C ASP A 110 -13.29 -12.01 6.00
N LEU A 111 -12.51 -11.04 6.52
CA LEU A 111 -11.06 -10.97 6.26
C LEU A 111 -10.23 -11.65 7.37
N ASN A 112 -10.84 -12.56 8.10
CA ASN A 112 -10.30 -13.17 9.30
C ASN A 112 -9.28 -14.29 9.03
N ASP A 113 -8.75 -14.41 7.83
CA ASP A 113 -7.72 -15.40 7.59
C ASP A 113 -6.57 -14.80 6.76
N LYS A 114 -5.42 -14.59 7.42
CA LYS A 114 -4.06 -14.66 6.84
C LYS A 114 -3.32 -13.39 6.42
N VAL A 115 -3.75 -12.20 6.69
CA VAL A 115 -2.79 -11.09 6.77
C VAL A 115 -2.99 -10.37 8.08
N ASP A 116 -1.93 -10.24 8.80
CA ASP A 116 -1.74 -9.69 10.13
C ASP A 116 -2.31 -8.27 10.31
N THR A 117 -3.64 -8.14 10.06
CA THR A 117 -4.41 -6.90 10.21
C THR A 117 -4.42 -6.48 11.68
N ILE A 118 -4.44 -7.47 12.58
CA ILE A 118 -4.34 -7.26 14.02
C ILE A 118 -2.97 -6.71 14.36
N GLY A 119 -1.91 -7.22 13.73
CA GLY A 119 -0.55 -6.72 13.88
C GLY A 119 -0.39 -5.29 13.38
N LEU A 120 -0.96 -4.94 12.23
CA LEU A 120 -0.89 -3.58 11.69
C LEU A 120 -1.60 -2.57 12.59
N MET A 121 -2.80 -2.91 13.10
CA MET A 121 -3.54 -2.05 14.03
C MET A 121 -2.84 -1.90 15.38
N SER A 122 -2.20 -2.96 15.90
CA SER A 122 -1.41 -2.88 17.12
C SER A 122 -0.19 -1.96 16.94
N LEU A 123 0.43 -1.97 15.76
CA LEU A 123 1.54 -1.10 15.40
C LEU A 123 1.13 0.38 15.30
N LEU A 124 -0.08 0.64 14.81
CA LEU A 124 -0.63 2.00 14.72
C LEU A 124 -1.07 2.54 16.09
N LYS A 125 -1.60 1.70 16.98
CA LYS A 125 -2.00 2.08 18.34
C LYS A 125 -0.87 2.65 19.20
N GLY A 126 0.39 2.32 18.89
CA GLY A 126 1.56 2.87 19.57
C GLY A 126 2.08 4.18 19.02
N LEU A 127 1.55 4.65 17.89
CA LEU A 127 2.02 5.87 17.24
C LEU A 127 1.29 7.12 17.75
N LYS A 128 2.00 8.25 17.75
CA LYS A 128 1.39 9.55 18.04
C LYS A 128 0.44 9.95 16.91
N ASP A 129 -0.66 10.63 17.24
CA ASP A 129 -1.68 11.09 16.27
C ASP A 129 -1.08 11.83 15.07
N LYS A 130 -0.04 12.65 15.31
CA LYS A 130 0.69 13.36 14.25
C LYS A 130 1.41 12.42 13.27
N CYS A 131 1.81 11.22 13.70
CA CYS A 131 2.39 10.20 12.83
C CYS A 131 1.30 9.51 12.01
N ILE A 132 0.18 9.15 12.64
CA ILE A 132 -0.97 8.53 12.00
C ILE A 132 -1.49 9.44 10.88
N LEU A 133 -1.72 10.72 11.19
CA LEU A 133 -2.18 11.71 10.23
C LEU A 133 -1.20 11.88 9.05
N LEU A 134 0.11 11.92 9.32
CA LEU A 134 1.11 12.06 8.26
C LEU A 134 1.21 10.83 7.38
N ILE A 135 1.09 9.63 7.96
CA ILE A 135 1.04 8.37 7.21
C ILE A 135 -0.21 8.34 6.33
N ASP A 136 -1.37 8.75 6.87
CA ASP A 136 -2.61 8.83 6.12
C ASP A 136 -2.47 9.74 4.88
N LEU A 137 -1.99 10.96 5.08
CA LEU A 137 -1.80 11.91 3.98
C LEU A 137 -0.87 11.36 2.89
N LEU A 138 0.30 10.80 3.27
CA LEU A 138 1.33 10.40 2.32
C LEU A 138 1.05 9.04 1.68
N TYR A 139 0.49 8.08 2.45
CA TYR A 139 0.37 6.70 2.00
C TYR A 139 -1.03 6.31 1.52
N PHE A 140 -2.08 6.94 2.05
CA PHE A 140 -3.46 6.60 1.67
C PHE A 140 -4.14 7.69 0.85
N LYS A 141 -3.93 8.96 1.16
CA LYS A 141 -4.47 10.09 0.38
C LYS A 141 -3.57 10.48 -0.80
N GLY A 142 -2.38 9.90 -0.91
CA GLY A 142 -1.47 10.12 -2.03
C GLY A 142 -0.86 11.52 -2.10
N TYR A 143 -0.83 12.25 -1.00
CA TYR A 143 -0.18 13.56 -0.94
C TYR A 143 1.33 13.41 -1.16
N THR A 144 1.92 14.33 -1.89
CA THR A 144 3.37 14.53 -1.88
C THR A 144 3.79 15.14 -0.54
N GLN A 145 5.06 15.05 -0.19
CA GLN A 145 5.57 15.71 1.02
C GLN A 145 5.38 17.25 1.01
N LYS A 146 5.31 17.84 -0.18
CA LYS A 146 5.04 19.27 -0.35
C LYS A 146 3.57 19.59 -0.05
N GLU A 147 2.64 18.84 -0.63
CA GLU A 147 1.21 18.99 -0.37
C GLU A 147 0.87 18.72 1.10
N ALA A 148 1.48 17.68 1.71
CA ALA A 148 1.32 17.42 3.13
C ALA A 148 1.89 18.55 4.02
N ALA A 149 2.95 19.21 3.57
CA ALA A 149 3.51 20.38 4.27
C ALA A 149 2.56 21.57 4.22
N GLU A 150 1.94 21.82 3.09
CA GLU A 150 0.91 22.85 2.89
C GLU A 150 -0.33 22.57 3.75
N GLU A 151 -0.85 21.32 3.70
CA GLU A 151 -2.02 20.89 4.48
C GLU A 151 -1.80 21.02 5.99
N LEU A 152 -0.63 20.59 6.47
CA LEU A 152 -0.27 20.61 7.89
C LEU A 152 0.35 21.94 8.34
N LYS A 153 0.44 22.93 7.44
CA LYS A 153 1.07 24.23 7.69
C LYS A 153 2.45 24.10 8.36
N ALA A 154 3.27 23.19 7.85
CA ALA A 154 4.58 22.86 8.38
C ALA A 154 5.65 22.88 7.27
N PRO A 155 6.92 23.23 7.58
CA PRO A 155 7.99 23.18 6.59
C PRO A 155 8.18 21.76 6.01
N VAL A 156 8.49 21.66 4.72
CA VAL A 156 8.73 20.36 4.04
C VAL A 156 9.85 19.57 4.72
N GLY A 157 10.89 20.25 5.23
CA GLY A 157 11.96 19.62 6.01
C GLY A 157 11.45 18.94 7.28
N THR A 158 10.47 19.56 7.95
CA THR A 158 9.82 18.99 9.14
C THR A 158 9.02 17.76 8.78
N ILE A 159 8.29 17.77 7.66
CA ILE A 159 7.55 16.60 7.15
C ILE A 159 8.50 15.43 6.87
N LYS A 160 9.63 15.71 6.17
CA LYS A 160 10.66 14.70 5.87
C LYS A 160 11.24 14.03 7.12
N THR A 161 11.58 14.83 8.11
CA THR A 161 12.16 14.34 9.38
C THR A 161 11.10 13.55 10.17
N ARG A 162 9.89 14.07 10.25
CA ARG A 162 8.79 13.46 10.99
C ARG A 162 8.40 12.10 10.40
N ILE A 163 8.24 11.98 9.07
CA ILE A 163 7.89 10.69 8.46
C ILE A 163 8.98 9.63 8.67
N ARG A 164 10.26 10.02 8.63
CA ARG A 164 11.38 9.11 8.93
C ARG A 164 11.31 8.60 10.37
N SER A 165 11.03 9.49 11.33
CA SER A 165 10.87 9.11 12.74
C SER A 165 9.68 8.17 12.94
N CYS A 166 8.51 8.47 12.34
CA CYS A 166 7.32 7.65 12.43
C CYS A 166 7.55 6.24 11.85
N LEU A 167 8.18 6.13 10.69
CA LEU A 167 8.52 4.84 10.09
C LEU A 167 9.57 4.06 10.90
N SER A 168 10.51 4.76 11.55
CA SER A 168 11.48 4.12 12.46
C SER A 168 10.78 3.56 13.70
N GLU A 169 9.79 4.27 14.23
CA GLU A 169 9.00 3.83 15.39
C GLU A 169 8.18 2.58 15.04
N ILE A 170 7.52 2.56 13.88
CA ILE A 170 6.81 1.36 13.38
C ILE A 170 7.77 0.16 13.28
N ARG A 171 8.95 0.36 12.69
CA ARG A 171 9.93 -0.74 12.55
C ARG A 171 10.40 -1.30 13.89
N LYS A 172 10.53 -0.46 14.91
CA LYS A 172 10.88 -0.90 16.27
C LYS A 172 9.78 -1.73 16.91
N ASN A 173 8.52 -1.38 16.66
CA ASN A 173 7.37 -2.11 17.17
C ASN A 173 7.13 -3.44 16.44
N MET A 174 7.77 -3.64 15.27
CA MET A 174 7.73 -4.88 14.47
C MET A 174 8.88 -5.85 14.79
N ALA A 175 9.90 -5.42 15.52
CA ALA A 175 11.06 -6.22 15.87
C ALA A 175 10.87 -6.95 17.19
#